data_b700aa9e73a8c94de0478ad01db9756d
#
_entry.id   b700aa9e73a8c94de0478ad01db9756d
#
_cell.length_a   1.000
_cell.length_b   1.000
_cell.length_c   1.000
_cell.angle_alpha   90.00
_cell.angle_beta   90.00
_cell.angle_gamma   90.00
#
_symmetry.space_group_name_H-M   'P 1'
#
loop_
_entity.id
_entity.type
_entity.pdbx_description
1 polymer ?
#
loop_
_entity_poly.entity_id
_entity_poly.type
_entity_poly.pdbx_seq_one_letter_code
_entity_poly.pdbx_strand_id
1 'polypeptide(L)'
;DGLSGLLAFITQMALVLMLGHILANTGPVRRLLARLASIPRTPLAAYIFVFVVAAAASLITWGLGLVVGALLAKEVAAQARERGLVLHFPMLVAAGFSGFVVWHMGYSGSGPLTAATPGSFLTESLDGRTVPVSETTFSWWNITAAVVTVLVVALALFLVAPRAGDRIVELEIDARDQDAVSAPEIETPADRLDASRVPTLLVGAMLVVLSLIH
;
A
#
# COMPACT_ATOMS: atom_id res chain seq x y z
N ASP A 1 12.87 24.66 15.65
CA ASP A 1 13.31 23.26 15.44
C ASP A 1 12.17 22.32 15.00
N GLY A 2 10.91 22.54 15.40
CA GLY A 2 9.80 21.66 15.02
C GLY A 2 9.50 21.61 13.53
N LEU A 3 9.56 22.74 12.82
CA LEU A 3 9.28 22.80 11.38
C LEU A 3 10.32 22.05 10.54
N SER A 4 11.61 22.17 10.87
CA SER A 4 12.68 21.44 10.16
C SER A 4 12.58 19.93 10.32
N GLY A 5 12.17 19.44 11.50
CA GLY A 5 11.87 18.02 11.72
C GLY A 5 10.68 17.53 10.90
N LEU A 6 9.63 18.36 10.79
CA LEU A 6 8.46 18.03 9.95
C LEU A 6 8.78 18.01 8.46
N LEU A 7 9.68 18.87 7.97
CA LEU A 7 10.07 18.86 6.55
C LEU A 7 10.72 17.54 6.14
N ALA A 8 11.59 16.98 6.96
CA ALA A 8 12.19 15.66 6.70
C ALA A 8 11.12 14.57 6.62
N PHE A 9 10.19 14.57 7.56
CA PHE A 9 9.06 13.62 7.57
C PHE A 9 8.16 13.78 6.34
N ILE A 10 7.75 15.01 5.99
CA ILE A 10 6.90 15.28 4.82
C ILE A 10 7.60 14.84 3.54
N THR A 11 8.90 15.13 3.39
CA THR A 11 9.69 14.72 2.22
C THR A 11 9.76 13.20 2.12
N GLN A 12 10.02 12.51 3.24
CA GLN A 12 10.03 11.05 3.28
C GLN A 12 8.67 10.46 2.88
N MET A 13 7.56 11.02 3.39
CA MET A 13 6.21 10.59 3.03
C MET A 13 5.94 10.78 1.54
N ALA A 14 6.27 11.94 1.00
CA ALA A 14 6.10 12.23 -0.43
C ALA A 14 6.90 11.26 -1.31
N LEU A 15 8.16 10.99 -0.94
CA LEU A 15 9.00 10.04 -1.67
C LEU A 15 8.46 8.61 -1.61
N VAL A 16 8.01 8.14 -0.45
CA VAL A 16 7.43 6.79 -0.31
C VAL A 16 6.18 6.64 -1.17
N LEU A 17 5.29 7.64 -1.17
CA LEU A 17 4.08 7.61 -2.01
C LEU A 17 4.41 7.67 -3.50
N MET A 18 5.33 8.56 -3.89
CA MET A 18 5.76 8.69 -5.29
C MET A 18 6.44 7.42 -5.80
N LEU A 19 7.40 6.89 -5.05
CA LEU A 19 8.11 5.65 -5.42
C LEU A 19 7.17 4.44 -5.40
N GLY A 20 6.25 4.38 -4.44
CA GLY A 20 5.21 3.36 -4.38
C GLY A 20 4.30 3.40 -5.61
N HIS A 21 3.89 4.60 -6.04
CA HIS A 21 3.09 4.78 -7.25
C HIS A 21 3.85 4.38 -8.52
N ILE A 22 5.11 4.80 -8.66
CA ILE A 22 5.98 4.41 -9.78
C ILE A 22 6.14 2.88 -9.82
N LEU A 23 6.48 2.26 -8.67
CA LEU A 23 6.66 0.82 -8.58
C LEU A 23 5.39 0.05 -8.98
N ALA A 24 4.24 0.51 -8.50
CA ALA A 24 2.96 -0.10 -8.80
C ALA A 24 2.58 -0.05 -10.29
N ASN A 25 3.09 0.95 -11.02
CA ASN A 25 2.88 1.08 -12.46
C ASN A 25 3.91 0.31 -13.30
N THR A 26 4.89 -0.36 -12.67
CA THR A 26 5.83 -1.23 -13.42
C THR A 26 5.13 -2.48 -13.98
N GLY A 27 5.59 -2.93 -15.14
CA GLY A 27 4.99 -4.09 -15.82
C GLY A 27 4.87 -5.37 -14.96
N PRO A 28 5.87 -5.74 -14.14
CA PRO A 28 5.77 -6.90 -13.25
C PRO A 28 4.68 -6.73 -12.18
N VAL A 29 4.61 -5.56 -11.53
CA VAL A 29 3.64 -5.29 -10.47
C VAL A 29 2.23 -5.22 -11.03
N ARG A 30 2.02 -4.54 -12.17
CA ARG A 30 0.72 -4.53 -12.85
C ARG A 30 0.25 -5.93 -13.21
N ARG A 31 1.13 -6.80 -13.74
CA ARG A 31 0.79 -8.20 -14.02
C ARG A 31 0.43 -8.99 -12.74
N LEU A 32 1.11 -8.73 -11.64
CA LEU A 32 0.79 -9.32 -10.35
C LEU A 32 -0.59 -8.88 -9.88
N LEU A 33 -0.86 -7.56 -9.88
CA LEU A 33 -2.16 -6.99 -9.50
C LEU A 33 -3.29 -7.54 -10.36
N ALA A 34 -3.09 -7.62 -11.68
CA ALA A 34 -4.08 -8.20 -12.60
C ALA A 34 -4.36 -9.68 -12.31
N ARG A 35 -3.33 -10.47 -11.97
CA ARG A 35 -3.52 -11.87 -11.53
C ARG A 35 -4.25 -11.96 -10.21
N LEU A 36 -3.90 -11.14 -9.22
CA LEU A 36 -4.59 -11.09 -7.94
C LEU A 36 -6.05 -10.68 -8.11
N ALA A 37 -6.33 -9.68 -8.96
CA ALA A 37 -7.68 -9.21 -9.24
C ALA A 37 -8.57 -10.27 -9.90
N SER A 38 -8.00 -11.26 -10.54
CA SER A 38 -8.74 -12.36 -11.15
C SER A 38 -9.23 -13.43 -10.16
N ILE A 39 -8.74 -13.43 -8.91
CA ILE A 39 -9.05 -14.47 -7.92
C ILE A 39 -10.49 -14.38 -7.37
N PRO A 40 -11.00 -13.20 -6.96
CA PRO A 40 -12.33 -13.12 -6.39
C PRO A 40 -13.42 -13.42 -7.42
N ARG A 41 -14.40 -14.22 -7.00
CA ARG A 41 -15.54 -14.64 -7.86
C ARG A 41 -16.90 -14.15 -7.37
N THR A 42 -16.95 -13.60 -6.17
CA THR A 42 -18.17 -13.04 -5.57
C THR A 42 -17.89 -11.66 -5.00
N PRO A 43 -18.89 -10.78 -4.87
CA PRO A 43 -18.71 -9.45 -4.31
C PRO A 43 -18.07 -9.47 -2.92
N LEU A 44 -18.58 -10.30 -2.03
CA LEU A 44 -18.04 -10.41 -0.67
C LEU A 44 -16.59 -10.90 -0.66
N ALA A 45 -16.26 -11.91 -1.48
CA ALA A 45 -14.89 -12.40 -1.60
C ALA A 45 -13.97 -11.31 -2.13
N ALA A 46 -14.43 -10.42 -3.03
CA ALA A 46 -13.67 -9.30 -3.54
C ALA A 46 -13.33 -8.30 -2.44
N TYR A 47 -14.29 -7.90 -1.60
CA TYR A 47 -14.05 -6.96 -0.50
C TYR A 47 -13.06 -7.53 0.52
N ILE A 48 -13.28 -8.77 0.98
CA ILE A 48 -12.38 -9.41 1.95
C ILE A 48 -10.99 -9.65 1.35
N PHE A 49 -10.90 -10.05 0.10
CA PHE A 49 -9.63 -10.29 -0.57
C PHE A 49 -8.78 -9.01 -0.70
N VAL A 50 -9.38 -7.90 -1.16
CA VAL A 50 -8.69 -6.61 -1.26
C VAL A 50 -8.20 -6.16 0.10
N PHE A 51 -9.03 -6.28 1.14
CA PHE A 51 -8.64 -5.99 2.53
C PHE A 51 -7.44 -6.83 2.98
N VAL A 52 -7.49 -8.15 2.82
CA VAL A 52 -6.43 -9.06 3.29
C VAL A 52 -5.10 -8.79 2.57
N VAL A 53 -5.13 -8.56 1.26
CA VAL A 53 -3.92 -8.22 0.49
C VAL A 53 -3.35 -6.86 0.92
N ALA A 54 -4.21 -5.85 1.12
CA ALA A 54 -3.79 -4.55 1.63
C ALA A 54 -3.22 -4.64 3.05
N ALA A 55 -3.82 -5.45 3.93
CA ALA A 55 -3.32 -5.70 5.28
C ALA A 55 -1.95 -6.39 5.25
N ALA A 56 -1.78 -7.43 4.44
CA ALA A 56 -0.50 -8.11 4.26
C ALA A 56 0.60 -7.16 3.75
N ALA A 57 0.29 -6.31 2.77
CA ALA A 57 1.20 -5.28 2.29
C ALA A 57 1.51 -4.22 3.35
N SER A 58 0.53 -3.83 4.17
CA SER A 58 0.69 -2.87 5.27
C SER A 58 1.59 -3.40 6.38
N LEU A 59 1.60 -4.70 6.65
CA LEU A 59 2.53 -5.33 7.61
C LEU A 59 3.99 -5.23 7.16
N ILE A 60 4.25 -5.09 5.86
CA ILE A 60 5.60 -4.85 5.34
C ILE A 60 5.95 -3.37 5.48
N THR A 61 5.15 -2.49 4.88
CA THR A 61 5.28 -1.04 5.01
C THR A 61 3.94 -0.35 4.75
N TRP A 62 3.68 0.70 5.52
CA TRP A 62 2.45 1.46 5.45
C TRP A 62 2.15 2.00 4.04
N GLY A 63 3.14 2.55 3.35
CA GLY A 63 2.98 3.10 2.01
C GLY A 63 2.64 2.05 0.97
N LEU A 64 3.22 0.84 1.08
CA LEU A 64 2.91 -0.28 0.19
C LEU A 64 1.45 -0.72 0.36
N GLY A 65 0.98 -0.81 1.61
CA GLY A 65 -0.40 -1.19 1.89
C GLY A 65 -1.42 -0.25 1.27
N LEU A 66 -1.21 1.05 1.39
CA LEU A 66 -2.10 2.06 0.81
C LEU A 66 -2.11 2.01 -0.72
N VAL A 67 -0.94 1.96 -1.35
CA VAL A 67 -0.82 1.93 -2.81
C VAL A 67 -1.40 0.64 -3.39
N VAL A 68 -1.01 -0.51 -2.83
CA VAL A 68 -1.52 -1.82 -3.29
C VAL A 68 -3.03 -1.93 -3.06
N GLY A 69 -3.53 -1.49 -1.90
CA GLY A 69 -4.96 -1.49 -1.60
C GLY A 69 -5.79 -0.69 -2.60
N ALA A 70 -5.35 0.54 -2.92
CA ALA A 70 -6.03 1.40 -3.87
C ALA A 70 -6.02 0.84 -5.30
N LEU A 71 -4.84 0.40 -5.77
CA LEU A 71 -4.70 -0.13 -7.14
C LEU A 71 -5.39 -1.48 -7.32
N LEU A 72 -5.29 -2.36 -6.31
CA LEU A 72 -5.99 -3.64 -6.36
C LEU A 72 -7.50 -3.45 -6.34
N ALA A 73 -8.03 -2.50 -5.55
CA ALA A 73 -9.45 -2.18 -5.55
C ALA A 73 -9.93 -1.72 -6.94
N LYS A 74 -9.16 -0.84 -7.61
CA LYS A 74 -9.46 -0.38 -8.97
C LYS A 74 -9.41 -1.54 -9.97
N GLU A 75 -8.37 -2.37 -9.92
CA GLU A 75 -8.17 -3.50 -10.83
C GLU A 75 -9.24 -4.59 -10.65
N VAL A 76 -9.60 -4.90 -9.39
CA VAL A 76 -10.68 -5.86 -9.07
C VAL A 76 -12.02 -5.35 -9.59
N ALA A 77 -12.32 -4.05 -9.44
CA ALA A 77 -13.55 -3.45 -9.95
C ALA A 77 -13.62 -3.52 -11.47
N ALA A 78 -12.53 -3.20 -12.16
CA ALA A 78 -12.46 -3.24 -13.63
C ALA A 78 -12.68 -4.64 -14.17
N GLN A 79 -11.94 -5.64 -13.66
CA GLN A 79 -12.07 -7.02 -14.10
C GLN A 79 -13.42 -7.67 -13.70
N ALA A 80 -14.00 -7.26 -12.56
CA ALA A 80 -15.32 -7.73 -12.16
C ALA A 80 -16.39 -7.25 -13.15
N ARG A 81 -16.31 -5.99 -13.58
CA ARG A 81 -17.22 -5.42 -14.58
C ARG A 81 -17.13 -6.18 -15.91
N GLU A 82 -15.93 -6.49 -16.40
CA GLU A 82 -15.72 -7.30 -17.62
C GLU A 82 -16.37 -8.69 -17.53
N ARG A 83 -16.44 -9.24 -16.30
CA ARG A 83 -17.04 -10.55 -16.01
C ARG A 83 -18.55 -10.48 -15.69
N GLY A 84 -19.15 -9.29 -15.73
CA GLY A 84 -20.54 -9.07 -15.35
C GLY A 84 -20.82 -9.21 -13.85
N LEU A 85 -19.77 -9.13 -13.02
CA LEU A 85 -19.88 -9.13 -11.56
C LEU A 85 -20.04 -7.70 -11.04
N VAL A 86 -21.22 -7.39 -10.51
CA VAL A 86 -21.56 -6.07 -9.97
C VAL A 86 -20.93 -5.89 -8.60
N LEU A 87 -20.04 -4.89 -8.46
CA LEU A 87 -19.35 -4.56 -7.22
C LEU A 87 -19.63 -3.12 -6.79
N HIS A 88 -19.84 -2.92 -5.51
CA HIS A 88 -19.93 -1.58 -4.92
C HIS A 88 -18.52 -1.01 -4.76
N PHE A 89 -18.09 -0.15 -5.68
CA PHE A 89 -16.72 0.38 -5.71
C PHE A 89 -16.31 1.12 -4.42
N PRO A 90 -17.14 1.97 -3.80
CA PRO A 90 -16.81 2.57 -2.52
C PRO A 90 -16.47 1.56 -1.42
N MET A 91 -17.14 0.40 -1.42
CA MET A 91 -16.85 -0.68 -0.46
C MET A 91 -15.48 -1.34 -0.74
N LEU A 92 -15.10 -1.50 -2.01
CA LEU A 92 -13.76 -1.98 -2.36
C LEU A 92 -12.67 -1.02 -1.90
N VAL A 93 -12.89 0.28 -2.09
CA VAL A 93 -11.96 1.32 -1.62
C VAL A 93 -11.87 1.30 -0.09
N ALA A 94 -13.00 1.23 0.61
CA ALA A 94 -13.03 1.12 2.07
C ALA A 94 -12.29 -0.13 2.56
N ALA A 95 -12.48 -1.27 1.90
CA ALA A 95 -11.77 -2.51 2.20
C ALA A 95 -10.26 -2.38 2.02
N GLY A 96 -9.80 -1.79 0.91
CA GLY A 96 -8.39 -1.53 0.66
C GLY A 96 -7.75 -0.63 1.72
N PHE A 97 -8.43 0.47 2.09
CA PHE A 97 -7.95 1.36 3.15
C PHE A 97 -7.98 0.72 4.54
N SER A 98 -8.97 -0.13 4.83
CA SER A 98 -9.05 -0.84 6.11
C SER A 98 -7.84 -1.72 6.39
N GLY A 99 -7.15 -2.21 5.35
CA GLY A 99 -5.91 -2.98 5.51
C GLY A 99 -4.79 -2.21 6.19
N PHE A 100 -4.84 -0.87 6.15
CA PHE A 100 -3.84 -0.03 6.81
C PHE A 100 -3.85 -0.14 8.36
N VAL A 101 -4.93 -0.60 8.97
CA VAL A 101 -5.08 -0.68 10.42
C VAL A 101 -3.99 -1.50 11.13
N VAL A 102 -3.39 -2.48 10.46
CA VAL A 102 -2.37 -3.37 11.03
C VAL A 102 -0.92 -2.91 10.82
N TRP A 103 -0.67 -1.77 10.15
CA TRP A 103 0.69 -1.38 9.77
C TRP A 103 1.63 -1.17 10.97
N HIS A 104 1.14 -0.64 12.09
CA HIS A 104 1.92 -0.48 13.32
C HIS A 104 2.33 -1.81 13.96
N MET A 105 1.60 -2.88 13.67
CA MET A 105 1.91 -4.24 14.10
C MET A 105 2.92 -4.93 13.18
N GLY A 106 3.25 -4.31 12.04
CA GLY A 106 4.15 -4.84 11.02
C GLY A 106 5.60 -4.39 11.19
N TYR A 107 6.42 -4.79 10.20
CA TYR A 107 7.86 -4.56 10.19
C TYR A 107 8.25 -3.08 10.21
N SER A 108 7.47 -2.21 9.56
CA SER A 108 7.70 -0.75 9.54
C SER A 108 6.95 0.01 10.64
N GLY A 109 6.46 -0.66 11.65
CA GLY A 109 5.80 -0.04 12.79
C GLY A 109 6.73 0.93 13.52
N SER A 110 6.33 2.20 13.66
CA SER A 110 7.21 3.24 14.22
C SER A 110 7.57 2.98 15.68
N GLY A 111 6.66 2.49 16.50
CA GLY A 111 6.94 2.17 17.90
C GLY A 111 8.03 1.11 18.06
N PRO A 112 7.86 -0.10 17.50
CA PRO A 112 8.88 -1.14 17.53
C PRO A 112 10.24 -0.70 16.96
N LEU A 113 10.25 0.00 15.83
CA LEU A 113 11.50 0.48 15.24
C LEU A 113 12.20 1.52 16.12
N THR A 114 11.44 2.44 16.73
CA THR A 114 11.99 3.42 17.65
C THR A 114 12.59 2.73 18.88
N ALA A 115 11.92 1.73 19.43
CA ALA A 115 12.43 0.95 20.58
C ALA A 115 13.68 0.14 20.26
N ALA A 116 13.85 -0.29 19.01
CA ALA A 116 15.01 -1.01 18.52
C ALA A 116 16.18 -0.10 18.10
N THR A 117 15.97 1.21 17.97
CA THR A 117 16.96 2.16 17.48
C THR A 117 17.77 2.76 18.66
N PRO A 118 19.10 2.56 18.71
CA PRO A 118 19.95 3.19 19.72
C PRO A 118 19.86 4.72 19.69
N GLY A 119 19.85 5.37 20.85
CA GLY A 119 19.78 6.82 20.97
C GLY A 119 18.41 7.44 20.62
N SER A 120 17.36 6.63 20.46
CA SER A 120 16.00 7.13 20.33
C SER A 120 15.46 7.60 21.69
N PHE A 121 14.42 8.44 21.66
CA PHE A 121 13.78 8.92 22.89
C PHE A 121 13.21 7.79 23.76
N LEU A 122 12.85 6.65 23.17
CA LEU A 122 12.41 5.48 23.91
C LEU A 122 13.58 4.77 24.61
N THR A 123 14.71 4.62 23.93
CA THR A 123 15.91 4.02 24.51
C THR A 123 16.51 4.87 25.61
N GLU A 124 16.43 6.19 25.52
CA GLU A 124 16.78 7.11 26.61
C GLU A 124 15.92 6.86 27.86
N SER A 125 14.61 6.63 27.68
CA SER A 125 13.69 6.28 28.78
C SER A 125 13.89 4.88 29.36
N LEU A 126 14.64 4.03 28.66
CA LEU A 126 14.97 2.65 29.05
C LEU A 126 16.43 2.50 29.52
N ASP A 127 17.03 3.54 30.06
CA ASP A 127 18.43 3.57 30.51
C ASP A 127 19.42 3.14 29.41
N GLY A 128 19.18 3.56 28.17
CA GLY A 128 20.01 3.27 27.00
C GLY A 128 19.81 1.87 26.40
N ARG A 129 18.90 1.07 26.92
CA ARG A 129 18.62 -0.28 26.39
C ARG A 129 17.73 -0.22 25.16
N THR A 130 18.07 -1.01 24.15
CA THR A 130 17.19 -1.24 22.98
C THR A 130 16.32 -2.47 23.20
N VAL A 131 15.10 -2.45 22.65
CA VAL A 131 14.21 -3.61 22.62
C VAL A 131 14.20 -4.16 21.20
N PRO A 132 14.68 -5.39 20.95
CA PRO A 132 14.76 -5.95 19.61
C PRO A 132 13.37 -6.19 19.03
N VAL A 133 13.27 -6.14 17.69
CA VAL A 133 12.00 -6.36 16.96
C VAL A 133 11.40 -7.76 17.20
N SER A 134 12.22 -8.74 17.62
CA SER A 134 11.75 -10.07 18.03
C SER A 134 10.88 -10.03 19.27
N GLU A 135 11.11 -9.09 20.17
CA GLU A 135 10.34 -8.92 21.41
C GLU A 135 9.14 -7.98 21.25
N THR A 136 9.06 -7.28 20.14
CA THR A 136 7.97 -6.35 19.81
C THR A 136 7.16 -6.84 18.61
N THR A 137 7.60 -6.54 17.39
CA THR A 137 6.90 -6.87 16.13
C THR A 137 6.65 -8.37 15.98
N PHE A 138 7.65 -9.20 16.27
CA PHE A 138 7.55 -10.66 16.13
C PHE A 138 7.20 -11.38 17.44
N SER A 139 6.78 -10.65 18.47
CA SER A 139 6.25 -11.25 19.69
C SER A 139 4.92 -11.97 19.43
N TRP A 140 4.68 -13.05 20.15
CA TRP A 140 3.45 -13.84 20.02
C TRP A 140 2.18 -13.01 20.25
N TRP A 141 2.22 -12.09 21.20
CA TRP A 141 1.08 -11.23 21.52
C TRP A 141 0.78 -10.23 20.41
N ASN A 142 1.80 -9.65 19.76
CA ASN A 142 1.61 -8.72 18.64
C ASN A 142 1.08 -9.46 17.39
N ILE A 143 1.62 -10.65 17.10
CA ILE A 143 1.12 -11.50 16.01
C ILE A 143 -0.34 -11.88 16.26
N THR A 144 -0.66 -12.28 17.50
CA THR A 144 -2.05 -12.61 17.89
C THR A 144 -2.96 -11.39 17.72
N ALA A 145 -2.53 -10.22 18.19
CA ALA A 145 -3.29 -8.97 18.02
C ALA A 145 -3.52 -8.64 16.54
N ALA A 146 -2.50 -8.78 15.70
CA ALA A 146 -2.63 -8.54 14.25
C ALA A 146 -3.65 -9.51 13.61
N VAL A 147 -3.56 -10.80 13.93
CA VAL A 147 -4.52 -11.81 13.42
C VAL A 147 -5.94 -11.49 13.89
N VAL A 148 -6.13 -11.21 15.18
CA VAL A 148 -7.45 -10.86 15.72
C VAL A 148 -7.99 -9.59 15.06
N THR A 149 -7.16 -8.57 14.86
CA THR A 149 -7.56 -7.33 14.16
C THR A 149 -8.02 -7.63 12.73
N VAL A 150 -7.26 -8.43 11.98
CA VAL A 150 -7.65 -8.83 10.61
C VAL A 150 -8.99 -9.56 10.62
N LEU A 151 -9.20 -10.50 11.55
CA LEU A 151 -10.46 -11.24 11.64
C LEU A 151 -11.65 -10.34 12.01
N VAL A 152 -11.46 -9.42 12.96
CA VAL A 152 -12.51 -8.48 13.37
C VAL A 152 -12.88 -7.53 12.24
N VAL A 153 -11.90 -6.99 11.51
CA VAL A 153 -12.17 -6.11 10.36
C VAL A 153 -12.80 -6.89 9.21
N ALA A 154 -12.35 -8.11 8.93
CA ALA A 154 -12.99 -8.97 7.93
C ALA A 154 -14.45 -9.25 8.28
N LEU A 155 -14.75 -9.52 9.55
CA LEU A 155 -16.11 -9.68 10.05
C LEU A 155 -16.93 -8.40 9.90
N ALA A 156 -16.36 -7.24 10.24
CA ALA A 156 -17.02 -5.96 10.04
C ALA A 156 -17.34 -5.71 8.56
N LEU A 157 -16.40 -5.96 7.66
CA LEU A 157 -16.62 -5.86 6.21
C LEU A 157 -17.73 -6.82 5.73
N PHE A 158 -17.76 -8.04 6.26
CA PHE A 158 -18.83 -8.99 5.98
C PHE A 158 -20.21 -8.47 6.42
N LEU A 159 -20.29 -7.86 7.60
CA LEU A 159 -21.54 -7.35 8.18
C LEU A 159 -22.08 -6.12 7.44
N VAL A 160 -21.19 -5.24 6.96
CA VAL A 160 -21.54 -3.99 6.25
C VAL A 160 -21.54 -4.14 4.72
N ALA A 161 -21.16 -5.30 4.20
CA ALA A 161 -21.19 -5.55 2.75
C ALA A 161 -22.58 -5.30 2.18
N PRO A 162 -22.69 -4.65 1.00
CA PRO A 162 -23.97 -4.38 0.35
C PRO A 162 -24.77 -5.66 0.12
N ARG A 163 -26.07 -5.60 0.39
CA ARG A 163 -27.04 -6.70 0.27
C ARG A 163 -27.91 -6.51 -0.97
N ALA A 164 -28.66 -7.55 -1.29
CA ALA A 164 -29.64 -7.48 -2.36
C ALA A 164 -30.66 -6.37 -2.09
N GLY A 165 -30.80 -5.42 -3.01
CA GLY A 165 -31.64 -4.24 -2.87
C GLY A 165 -30.94 -2.94 -2.48
N ASP A 166 -29.67 -3.01 -2.05
CA ASP A 166 -28.90 -1.81 -1.77
C ASP A 166 -28.49 -1.11 -3.09
N ARG A 167 -28.34 0.21 -3.01
CA ARG A 167 -27.83 1.00 -4.15
C ARG A 167 -26.37 0.68 -4.39
N ILE A 168 -26.06 0.07 -5.52
CA ILE A 168 -24.71 -0.21 -5.94
C ILE A 168 -24.15 0.96 -6.76
N VAL A 169 -22.95 1.41 -6.41
CA VAL A 169 -22.17 2.40 -7.17
C VAL A 169 -20.98 1.65 -7.75
N GLU A 170 -20.98 1.45 -9.04
CA GLU A 170 -19.88 0.80 -9.76
C GLU A 170 -18.76 1.78 -10.09
N LEU A 171 -17.58 1.25 -10.44
CA LEU A 171 -16.48 2.06 -10.95
C LEU A 171 -16.87 2.64 -12.32
N GLU A 172 -16.95 3.96 -12.40
CA GLU A 172 -17.04 4.65 -13.69
C GLU A 172 -15.64 4.71 -14.29
N ILE A 173 -15.45 3.98 -15.40
CA ILE A 173 -14.21 4.02 -16.18
C ILE A 173 -14.38 5.13 -17.21
N ASP A 174 -13.78 6.27 -16.96
CA ASP A 174 -13.73 7.34 -17.95
C ASP A 174 -12.84 6.88 -19.12
N ALA A 175 -13.28 7.14 -20.37
CA ALA A 175 -12.50 6.80 -21.57
C ALA A 175 -11.10 7.44 -21.54
N ARG A 176 -10.95 8.58 -20.85
CA ARG A 176 -9.67 9.25 -20.60
C ARG A 176 -8.69 8.45 -19.73
N ASP A 177 -9.19 7.60 -18.82
CA ASP A 177 -8.34 6.72 -18.00
C ASP A 177 -7.80 5.52 -18.81
N GLN A 178 -8.46 5.17 -19.92
CA GLN A 178 -7.96 4.15 -20.87
C GLN A 178 -6.85 4.71 -21.76
N ASP A 179 -6.93 5.98 -22.13
CA ASP A 179 -5.90 6.67 -22.92
C ASP A 179 -4.63 6.96 -22.11
N ALA A 180 -4.71 7.06 -20.78
CA ALA A 180 -3.54 7.18 -19.89
C ALA A 180 -2.62 5.95 -19.91
N VAL A 181 -3.03 4.86 -20.55
CA VAL A 181 -2.22 3.64 -20.81
C VAL A 181 -1.59 3.65 -22.19
N SER A 182 -1.97 4.58 -23.05
CA SER A 182 -1.29 4.82 -24.32
C SER A 182 0.14 5.28 -24.03
N ALA A 183 1.12 4.66 -24.69
CA ALA A 183 2.50 5.11 -24.57
C ALA A 183 2.55 6.62 -24.80
N PRO A 184 3.19 7.41 -23.92
CA PRO A 184 3.25 8.85 -24.09
C PRO A 184 3.79 9.17 -25.47
N GLU A 185 3.06 9.99 -26.24
CA GLU A 185 3.55 10.51 -27.50
C GLU A 185 4.82 11.31 -27.20
N ILE A 186 5.95 10.86 -27.75
CA ILE A 186 7.26 11.46 -27.49
C ILE A 186 7.39 12.68 -28.40
N GLU A 187 6.86 13.82 -27.98
CA GLU A 187 6.89 15.07 -28.73
C GLU A 187 8.04 15.98 -28.33
N THR A 188 8.48 15.91 -27.07
CA THR A 188 9.50 16.82 -26.54
C THR A 188 10.78 16.06 -26.12
N PRO A 189 11.93 16.76 -26.01
CA PRO A 189 13.15 16.18 -25.41
C PRO A 189 12.94 15.69 -23.97
N ALA A 190 12.02 16.28 -23.20
CA ALA A 190 11.68 15.87 -21.86
C ALA A 190 10.98 14.50 -21.88
N ASP A 191 10.05 14.27 -22.82
CA ASP A 191 9.36 12.98 -22.95
C ASP A 191 10.32 11.85 -23.33
N ARG A 192 11.36 12.17 -24.13
CA ARG A 192 12.44 11.20 -24.46
C ARG A 192 13.27 10.84 -23.22
N LEU A 193 13.52 11.80 -22.34
CA LEU A 193 14.23 11.59 -21.09
C LEU A 193 13.38 10.74 -20.14
N ASP A 194 12.10 11.03 -20.02
CA ASP A 194 11.13 10.31 -19.19
C ASP A 194 10.91 8.86 -19.69
N ALA A 195 10.86 8.66 -21.01
CA ALA A 195 10.78 7.33 -21.62
C ALA A 195 12.10 6.53 -21.51
N SER A 196 13.22 7.21 -21.22
CA SER A 196 14.54 6.56 -21.09
C SER A 196 14.72 5.94 -19.70
N ARG A 197 15.54 4.89 -19.63
CA ARG A 197 15.93 4.28 -18.34
C ARG A 197 17.03 5.05 -17.61
N VAL A 198 17.57 6.09 -18.23
CA VAL A 198 18.74 6.83 -17.71
C VAL A 198 18.43 7.55 -16.41
N PRO A 199 17.33 8.33 -16.25
CA PRO A 199 17.00 8.97 -14.97
C PRO A 199 16.79 7.95 -13.85
N THR A 200 16.09 6.86 -14.14
CA THR A 200 15.82 5.79 -13.17
C THR A 200 17.11 5.12 -12.69
N LEU A 201 18.04 4.84 -13.60
CA LEU A 201 19.33 4.23 -13.28
C LEU A 201 20.23 5.20 -12.50
N LEU A 202 20.23 6.50 -12.86
CA LEU A 202 21.00 7.53 -12.16
C LEU A 202 20.49 7.72 -10.71
N VAL A 203 19.18 7.86 -10.53
CA VAL A 203 18.59 7.98 -9.20
C VAL A 203 18.83 6.72 -8.38
N GLY A 204 18.65 5.54 -8.97
CA GLY A 204 18.92 4.27 -8.30
C GLY A 204 20.38 4.12 -7.89
N ALA A 205 21.33 4.44 -8.78
CA ALA A 205 22.75 4.43 -8.47
C ALA A 205 23.13 5.43 -7.38
N MET A 206 22.56 6.64 -7.43
CA MET A 206 22.79 7.67 -6.40
C MET A 206 22.28 7.21 -5.03
N LEU A 207 21.10 6.58 -4.97
CA LEU A 207 20.55 6.06 -3.71
C LEU A 207 21.40 4.92 -3.15
N VAL A 208 21.91 4.02 -3.99
CA VAL A 208 22.84 2.95 -3.59
C VAL A 208 24.13 3.54 -3.04
N VAL A 209 24.73 4.52 -3.74
CA VAL A 209 25.96 5.17 -3.28
C VAL A 209 25.75 5.88 -1.94
N LEU A 210 24.64 6.62 -1.78
CA LEU A 210 24.30 7.28 -0.52
C LEU A 210 24.09 6.27 0.62
N SER A 211 23.47 5.13 0.34
CA SER A 211 23.28 4.04 1.31
C SER A 211 24.59 3.34 1.73
N LEU A 212 25.63 3.40 0.89
CA LEU A 212 26.94 2.81 1.21
C LEU A 212 27.87 3.78 1.97
N ILE A 213 27.58 5.08 1.95
CA ILE A 213 28.38 6.13 2.61
C ILE A 213 27.83 6.41 4.03
N HIS A 214 26.57 6.05 4.31
CA HIS A 214 25.92 6.16 5.62
C HIS A 214 25.77 4.79 6.29
#